data_19820043776139aed5f4cf67c21ea6e0
#
_entry.id   19820043776139aed5f4cf67c21ea6e0
#
_cell.length_a   1.000
_cell.length_b   1.000
_cell.length_c   1.000
_cell.angle_alpha   90.00
_cell.angle_beta   90.00
_cell.angle_gamma   90.00
#
_symmetry.space_group_name_H-M   'P 1'
#
loop_
_entity.id
_entity.type
_entity.pdbx_description
1 polymer ?
#
loop_
_entity_poly.entity_id
_entity_poly.type
_entity_poly.pdbx_seq_one_letter_code
_entity_poly.pdbx_strand_id
1 'polypeptide(L)'
;FADFLAADEQRCLVVTGGCGLGKSALLAHWSDLVNNDMPMIPIYHRLDSTTLSSYPETLARMLASKCQNALKHQSLGEENLFAAEVSKELDSTPSTAKSIMDTVKNSVLMGDAGLNTFSGNTLRNLKEIEEDLNSIQKFSQLWSALGASRYPIILLIDDISYLNPTEASLFSLFASIPPNVKVVLSFSASSTAYLPFVQNGYAHFQLNGFSQADAKSFSKQYLSTYSKALSTQQEDILASWVLAKQPRCLSVLLNELVSFGQYDALNEYMSGYCRLNEVGQFYDSVLRRLSADYGFEEIGRTLLMLSLTLEGFTEDEVKSMADINQILWSQLRVEMSSWLTNKGGRYCIGDTQMVEAIERYFAQDDECIDDSRHEIISALLDEEEILSHPLTFADYNYRMKQFCYHDSYRYKVEITYQCYKMQEWDILKDWICDVEIFEILYRTNRSLLEDSWKAIMNDNPEVTPEVYAELDFDEIDSFLIPVIANDMATFLSSSFHLTKGGG
;
A
#
# COMPACT_ATOMS: atom_id res chain seq x y z
N PHE A 1 19.16 12.25 7.74
CA PHE A 1 17.78 12.39 8.20
C PHE A 1 17.67 13.29 9.44
N ALA A 2 18.52 13.06 10.46
CA ALA A 2 18.56 13.90 11.65
C ALA A 2 18.80 15.39 11.32
N ASP A 3 19.72 15.69 10.42
CA ASP A 3 19.99 17.06 9.96
C ASP A 3 18.76 17.69 9.27
N PHE A 4 18.03 16.90 8.46
CA PHE A 4 16.78 17.33 7.85
C PHE A 4 15.71 17.65 8.91
N LEU A 5 15.58 16.81 9.93
CA LEU A 5 14.61 17.04 11.01
C LEU A 5 14.96 18.28 11.83
N ALA A 6 16.24 18.54 12.06
CA ALA A 6 16.73 19.69 12.81
C ALA A 6 16.69 21.02 12.02
N ALA A 7 16.64 20.97 10.69
CA ALA A 7 16.64 22.15 9.84
C ALA A 7 15.25 22.79 9.74
N ASP A 8 15.04 23.95 10.37
CA ASP A 8 13.75 24.65 10.40
C ASP A 8 13.25 25.11 9.03
N GLU A 9 14.15 25.40 8.09
CA GLU A 9 13.79 25.88 6.75
C GLU A 9 13.46 24.74 5.78
N GLN A 10 13.93 23.53 6.04
CA GLN A 10 13.71 22.37 5.17
C GLN A 10 12.40 21.65 5.53
N ARG A 11 11.41 21.73 4.66
CA ARG A 11 10.09 21.10 4.85
C ARG A 11 9.93 19.79 4.12
N CYS A 12 10.69 19.58 3.04
CA CYS A 12 10.61 18.38 2.24
C CYS A 12 12.00 17.79 1.98
N LEU A 13 12.12 16.48 2.14
CA LEU A 13 13.28 15.67 1.78
C LEU A 13 12.91 14.74 0.63
N VAL A 14 13.63 14.84 -0.47
CA VAL A 14 13.49 13.95 -1.61
C VAL A 14 14.50 12.81 -1.49
N VAL A 15 14.02 11.58 -1.54
CA VAL A 15 14.84 10.35 -1.53
C VAL A 15 14.74 9.70 -2.91
N THR A 16 15.87 9.53 -3.61
CA THR A 16 15.90 8.83 -4.90
C THR A 16 16.74 7.56 -4.81
N GLY A 17 16.42 6.57 -5.61
CA GLY A 17 17.21 5.33 -5.66
C GLY A 17 16.62 4.32 -6.63
N GLY A 18 17.46 3.42 -7.13
CA GLY A 18 17.07 2.33 -8.01
C GLY A 18 16.11 1.34 -7.35
N CYS A 19 15.55 0.43 -8.17
CA CYS A 19 14.77 -0.70 -7.67
C CYS A 19 15.65 -1.59 -6.79
N GLY A 20 15.08 -2.18 -5.73
CA GLY A 20 15.79 -3.10 -4.83
C GLY A 20 16.83 -2.47 -3.89
N LEU A 21 17.06 -1.15 -3.94
CA LEU A 21 18.03 -0.47 -3.05
C LEU A 21 17.55 -0.25 -1.61
N GLY A 22 16.27 -0.52 -1.32
CA GLY A 22 15.75 -0.44 0.05
C GLY A 22 15.12 0.91 0.43
N LYS A 23 14.64 1.72 -0.53
CA LYS A 23 13.92 2.98 -0.24
C LYS A 23 12.78 2.80 0.75
N SER A 24 11.89 1.84 0.50
CA SER A 24 10.75 1.53 1.38
C SER A 24 11.19 1.09 2.77
N ALA A 25 12.23 0.25 2.86
CA ALA A 25 12.79 -0.18 4.13
C ALA A 25 13.41 0.99 4.92
N LEU A 26 14.07 1.92 4.21
CA LEU A 26 14.63 3.13 4.82
C LEU A 26 13.53 4.03 5.38
N LEU A 27 12.47 4.29 4.63
CA LEU A 27 11.36 5.12 5.07
C LEU A 27 10.60 4.47 6.24
N ALA A 28 10.38 3.15 6.18
CA ALA A 28 9.77 2.41 7.29
C ALA A 28 10.62 2.50 8.56
N HIS A 29 11.95 2.29 8.44
CA HIS A 29 12.86 2.45 9.56
C HIS A 29 12.86 3.88 10.14
N TRP A 30 12.81 4.90 9.28
CA TRP A 30 12.68 6.29 9.73
C TRP A 30 11.33 6.55 10.44
N SER A 31 10.25 5.93 9.98
CA SER A 31 8.96 5.98 10.65
C SER A 31 9.03 5.41 12.06
N ASP A 32 9.63 4.22 12.22
CA ASP A 32 9.81 3.58 13.52
C ASP A 32 10.71 4.40 14.45
N LEU A 33 11.80 4.97 13.93
CA LEU A 33 12.71 5.80 14.69
C LEU A 33 12.02 7.07 15.21
N VAL A 34 11.22 7.73 14.37
CA VAL A 34 10.45 8.91 14.80
C VAL A 34 9.41 8.52 15.84
N ASN A 35 8.70 7.42 15.64
CA ASN A 35 7.66 6.97 16.57
C ASN A 35 8.21 6.61 17.96
N ASN A 36 9.44 6.09 18.05
CA ASN A 36 10.02 5.64 19.31
C ASN A 36 10.84 6.73 20.02
N ASP A 37 11.52 7.60 19.26
CA ASP A 37 12.57 8.46 19.82
C ASP A 37 12.28 9.96 19.70
N MET A 38 11.19 10.36 19.02
CA MET A 38 10.95 11.79 18.72
C MET A 38 9.53 12.23 19.08
N PRO A 39 9.36 13.50 19.50
CA PRO A 39 8.03 14.06 19.80
C PRO A 39 7.30 14.49 18.53
N MET A 40 7.27 13.65 17.52
CA MET A 40 6.60 13.87 16.23
C MET A 40 5.72 12.67 15.91
N ILE A 41 4.64 12.92 15.17
CA ILE A 41 3.73 11.85 14.71
C ILE A 41 4.15 11.40 13.30
N PRO A 42 4.67 10.19 13.14
CA PRO A 42 5.00 9.67 11.83
C PRO A 42 3.75 9.11 11.13
N ILE A 43 3.56 9.49 9.88
CA ILE A 43 2.52 8.96 8.99
C ILE A 43 3.22 8.35 7.78
N TYR A 44 3.28 7.03 7.73
CA TYR A 44 3.83 6.32 6.58
C TYR A 44 2.72 5.95 5.59
N HIS A 45 2.97 6.24 4.31
CA HIS A 45 2.09 5.87 3.23
C HIS A 45 2.90 5.42 2.02
N ARG A 46 2.62 4.22 1.52
CA ARG A 46 3.23 3.67 0.31
C ARG A 46 2.22 3.76 -0.82
N LEU A 47 2.70 4.27 -1.96
CA LEU A 47 2.02 4.18 -3.24
C LEU A 47 2.53 2.94 -3.98
N ASP A 48 1.67 2.27 -4.70
CA ASP A 48 2.05 1.25 -5.67
C ASP A 48 1.12 1.36 -6.89
N SER A 49 1.40 0.60 -7.93
CA SER A 49 0.60 0.60 -9.16
C SER A 49 -0.85 0.13 -8.96
N THR A 50 -1.16 -0.36 -7.77
CA THR A 50 -2.41 -1.01 -7.41
C THR A 50 -3.22 -0.20 -6.42
N THR A 51 -2.67 0.90 -5.84
CA THR A 51 -3.34 1.64 -4.78
C THR A 51 -4.23 2.75 -5.30
N LEU A 52 -5.34 2.92 -4.61
CA LEU A 52 -6.28 4.06 -4.66
C LEU A 52 -5.61 5.44 -4.64
N SER A 53 -4.36 5.52 -4.19
CA SER A 53 -3.62 6.76 -4.03
C SER A 53 -2.87 7.22 -5.26
N SER A 54 -3.03 6.56 -6.42
CA SER A 54 -2.40 7.00 -7.67
C SER A 54 -2.93 8.35 -8.19
N TYR A 55 -4.07 8.81 -7.67
CA TYR A 55 -4.59 10.16 -7.92
C TYR A 55 -4.34 11.09 -6.73
N PRO A 56 -3.90 12.33 -6.99
CA PRO A 56 -3.63 13.31 -5.93
C PRO A 56 -4.80 13.55 -4.97
N GLU A 57 -6.03 13.59 -5.49
CA GLU A 57 -7.24 13.80 -4.72
C GLU A 57 -7.46 12.70 -3.68
N THR A 58 -7.28 11.46 -4.12
CA THR A 58 -7.42 10.28 -3.26
C THR A 58 -6.28 10.22 -2.24
N LEU A 59 -5.05 10.51 -2.67
CA LEU A 59 -3.91 10.60 -1.76
C LEU A 59 -4.15 11.62 -0.65
N ALA A 60 -4.65 12.81 -0.97
CA ALA A 60 -4.96 13.84 0.04
C ALA A 60 -5.96 13.34 1.08
N ARG A 61 -7.04 12.66 0.66
CA ARG A 61 -8.03 12.07 1.57
C ARG A 61 -7.46 10.93 2.42
N MET A 62 -6.65 10.06 1.83
CA MET A 62 -6.01 8.95 2.56
C MET A 62 -5.03 9.47 3.60
N LEU A 63 -4.23 10.47 3.26
CA LEU A 63 -3.32 11.12 4.21
C LEU A 63 -4.11 11.80 5.34
N ALA A 64 -5.20 12.51 5.02
CA ALA A 64 -6.07 13.12 6.03
C ALA A 64 -6.66 12.09 6.99
N SER A 65 -7.16 10.96 6.48
CA SER A 65 -7.70 9.87 7.30
C SER A 65 -6.63 9.25 8.22
N LYS A 66 -5.44 8.97 7.69
CA LYS A 66 -4.31 8.45 8.50
C LYS A 66 -3.89 9.44 9.59
N CYS A 67 -3.75 10.71 9.24
CA CYS A 67 -3.41 11.77 10.19
C CYS A 67 -4.49 11.90 11.29
N GLN A 68 -5.76 11.84 10.91
CA GLN A 68 -6.86 11.89 11.86
C GLN A 68 -6.83 10.73 12.87
N ASN A 69 -6.58 9.51 12.38
CA ASN A 69 -6.49 8.34 13.24
C ASN A 69 -5.30 8.44 14.19
N ALA A 70 -4.12 8.83 13.69
CA ALA A 70 -2.93 9.00 14.51
C ALA A 70 -3.10 10.08 15.59
N LEU A 71 -3.71 11.23 15.25
CA LEU A 71 -4.00 12.30 16.20
C LEU A 71 -5.02 11.88 17.27
N LYS A 72 -6.02 11.05 16.93
CA LYS A 72 -6.95 10.48 17.91
C LYS A 72 -6.25 9.55 18.89
N HIS A 73 -5.37 8.67 18.40
CA HIS A 73 -4.62 7.76 19.26
C HIS A 73 -3.72 8.52 20.23
N GLN A 74 -3.10 9.61 19.79
CA GLN A 74 -2.25 10.44 20.63
C GLN A 74 -3.06 11.12 21.74
N SER A 75 -4.23 11.69 21.42
CA SER A 75 -5.09 12.33 22.42
C SER A 75 -5.61 11.34 23.47
N LEU A 76 -6.01 10.12 23.05
CA LEU A 76 -6.44 9.06 23.96
C LEU A 76 -5.30 8.55 24.85
N GLY A 77 -4.05 8.55 24.35
CA GLY A 77 -2.86 8.20 25.12
C GLY A 77 -2.58 9.21 26.24
N GLU A 78 -2.71 10.51 25.96
CA GLU A 78 -2.56 11.58 26.97
C GLU A 78 -3.65 11.53 28.05
N GLU A 79 -4.90 11.27 27.68
CA GLU A 79 -6.00 11.09 28.65
C GLU A 79 -5.76 9.91 29.59
N ASN A 80 -5.23 8.78 29.07
CA ASN A 80 -4.89 7.62 29.87
C ASN A 80 -3.68 7.87 30.80
N LEU A 81 -2.68 8.63 30.36
CA LEU A 81 -1.53 9.05 31.20
C LEU A 81 -1.98 10.01 32.31
N PHE A 82 -2.82 10.97 31.96
CA PHE A 82 -3.38 11.92 32.96
C PHE A 82 -4.27 11.19 33.98
N ALA A 83 -5.10 10.25 33.53
CA ALA A 83 -5.91 9.41 34.40
C ALA A 83 -5.05 8.53 35.32
N ALA A 84 -3.91 8.01 34.82
CA ALA A 84 -2.97 7.20 35.61
C ALA A 84 -2.18 8.05 36.63
N GLU A 85 -1.80 9.29 36.31
CA GLU A 85 -1.16 10.24 37.24
C GLU A 85 -2.15 10.68 38.33
N VAL A 86 -3.36 11.03 37.96
CA VAL A 86 -4.45 11.38 38.91
C VAL A 86 -4.76 10.17 39.81
N SER A 87 -4.75 8.93 39.27
CA SER A 87 -4.95 7.74 40.10
C SER A 87 -3.82 7.51 41.11
N LYS A 88 -2.56 7.83 40.78
CA LYS A 88 -1.41 7.73 41.69
C LYS A 88 -1.44 8.73 42.82
N GLU A 89 -1.93 9.95 42.56
CA GLU A 89 -2.09 10.98 43.58
C GLU A 89 -3.29 10.70 44.51
N LEU A 90 -4.31 9.99 44.02
CA LEU A 90 -5.56 9.67 44.74
C LEU A 90 -5.47 8.44 45.66
N ASP A 91 -4.48 7.59 45.51
CA ASP A 91 -4.24 6.44 46.43
C ASP A 91 -3.90 6.90 47.89
N SER A 92 -3.75 8.18 48.08
CA SER A 92 -3.47 8.80 49.41
C SER A 92 -4.71 9.28 50.20
N THR A 93 -5.95 9.27 49.61
CA THR A 93 -7.17 9.73 50.33
C THR A 93 -8.47 9.05 49.87
N PRO A 94 -9.04 8.15 50.71
CA PRO A 94 -10.11 7.23 50.24
C PRO A 94 -11.53 7.80 50.05
N SER A 95 -11.85 9.01 50.44
CA SER A 95 -13.24 9.52 50.42
C SER A 95 -13.58 10.51 49.28
N THR A 96 -12.59 11.07 48.63
CA THR A 96 -12.76 12.07 47.55
C THR A 96 -12.64 11.44 46.16
N ALA A 97 -12.05 10.24 46.07
CA ALA A 97 -11.77 9.51 44.83
C ALA A 97 -13.04 9.14 44.02
N LYS A 98 -14.12 8.80 44.74
CA LYS A 98 -15.35 8.36 44.07
C LYS A 98 -16.09 9.52 43.39
N SER A 99 -16.08 10.69 43.97
CA SER A 99 -16.72 11.91 43.42
C SER A 99 -15.95 12.45 42.21
N ILE A 100 -14.62 12.37 42.23
CA ILE A 100 -13.75 12.81 41.10
C ILE A 100 -13.80 11.81 39.97
N MET A 101 -13.83 10.50 40.27
CA MET A 101 -13.97 9.44 39.28
C MET A 101 -15.32 9.50 38.53
N ASP A 102 -16.40 9.84 39.25
CA ASP A 102 -17.73 10.07 38.65
C ASP A 102 -17.76 11.35 37.81
N THR A 103 -17.03 12.40 38.21
CA THR A 103 -16.87 13.63 37.43
C THR A 103 -16.05 13.42 36.16
N VAL A 104 -14.95 12.67 36.26
CA VAL A 104 -14.10 12.31 35.10
C VAL A 104 -14.85 11.36 34.14
N LYS A 105 -15.58 10.35 34.66
CA LYS A 105 -16.43 9.50 33.83
C LYS A 105 -17.56 10.28 33.16
N ASN A 106 -18.19 11.21 33.84
CA ASN A 106 -19.22 12.06 33.24
C ASN A 106 -18.65 13.05 32.22
N SER A 107 -17.41 13.53 32.40
CA SER A 107 -16.71 14.38 31.42
C SER A 107 -16.33 13.59 30.18
N VAL A 108 -15.93 12.31 30.31
CA VAL A 108 -15.61 11.41 29.22
C VAL A 108 -16.90 10.92 28.49
N LEU A 109 -18.01 10.73 29.21
CA LEU A 109 -19.32 10.39 28.64
C LEU A 109 -20.06 11.58 28.03
N MET A 110 -19.78 12.80 28.49
CA MET A 110 -20.26 14.06 27.92
C MET A 110 -19.28 14.65 26.89
N GLY A 111 -18.47 13.83 26.26
CA GLY A 111 -17.32 14.10 25.40
C GLY A 111 -17.50 14.98 24.18
N ASP A 112 -18.51 15.88 24.16
CA ASP A 112 -18.67 16.88 23.08
C ASP A 112 -18.50 18.32 23.54
N ALA A 113 -18.36 18.60 24.84
CA ALA A 113 -18.35 19.97 25.35
C ALA A 113 -16.99 20.50 25.85
N GLY A 114 -15.95 19.67 25.97
CA GLY A 114 -14.65 20.04 26.56
C GLY A 114 -13.45 20.01 25.62
N LEU A 115 -13.56 19.43 24.39
CA LEU A 115 -12.49 19.31 23.39
C LEU A 115 -12.47 20.47 22.38
N ASN A 116 -12.89 21.68 22.76
CA ASN A 116 -12.66 22.91 21.98
C ASN A 116 -11.22 23.42 22.12
N THR A 117 -10.25 22.50 22.26
CA THR A 117 -8.84 22.78 22.10
C THR A 117 -8.48 22.59 20.61
N PHE A 118 -7.40 23.23 20.16
CA PHE A 118 -6.92 23.23 18.76
C PHE A 118 -6.93 21.86 18.06
N SER A 119 -6.79 20.74 18.79
CA SER A 119 -6.89 19.37 18.26
C SER A 119 -8.28 19.03 17.72
N GLY A 120 -9.36 19.48 18.33
CA GLY A 120 -10.73 19.22 17.89
C GLY A 120 -11.03 19.86 16.52
N ASN A 121 -10.51 21.07 16.31
CA ASN A 121 -10.67 21.76 15.01
C ASN A 121 -9.86 21.08 13.90
N THR A 122 -8.64 20.63 14.20
CA THR A 122 -7.82 19.87 13.23
C THR A 122 -8.50 18.58 12.81
N LEU A 123 -9.03 17.81 13.78
CA LEU A 123 -9.73 16.56 13.52
C LEU A 123 -11.02 16.78 12.69
N ARG A 124 -11.75 17.87 12.97
CA ARG A 124 -12.94 18.23 12.21
C ARG A 124 -12.59 18.64 10.78
N ASN A 125 -11.62 19.52 10.61
CA ASN A 125 -11.19 19.99 9.30
C ASN A 125 -10.61 18.85 8.42
N LEU A 126 -9.97 17.85 9.02
CA LEU A 126 -9.50 16.67 8.29
C LEU A 126 -10.65 15.75 7.83
N LYS A 127 -11.83 15.80 8.49
CA LYS A 127 -13.02 15.08 8.05
C LYS A 127 -13.73 15.73 6.85
N GLU A 128 -13.59 17.04 6.71
CA GLU A 128 -14.37 17.89 5.83
C GLU A 128 -13.58 18.29 4.56
N ILE A 129 -12.63 17.42 4.07
CA ILE A 129 -12.05 17.65 2.74
C ILE A 129 -13.17 17.39 1.71
N GLU A 130 -13.66 18.48 1.13
CA GLU A 130 -14.78 18.49 0.20
C GLU A 130 -14.48 17.66 -1.06
N GLU A 131 -15.46 16.91 -1.54
CA GLU A 131 -15.30 15.99 -2.67
C GLU A 131 -15.15 16.72 -4.01
N ASP A 132 -15.77 17.88 -4.16
CA ASP A 132 -15.82 18.64 -5.43
C ASP A 132 -14.57 19.51 -5.71
N LEU A 133 -13.54 19.44 -4.89
CA LEU A 133 -12.32 20.24 -5.04
C LEU A 133 -11.29 19.54 -5.94
N ASN A 134 -10.55 20.34 -6.70
CA ASN A 134 -9.40 19.85 -7.46
C ASN A 134 -8.22 19.45 -6.54
N SER A 135 -7.22 18.76 -7.09
CA SER A 135 -6.05 18.25 -6.37
C SER A 135 -5.34 19.31 -5.54
N ILE A 136 -5.09 20.50 -6.11
CA ILE A 136 -4.38 21.59 -5.41
C ILE A 136 -5.20 22.08 -4.23
N GLN A 137 -6.50 22.22 -4.39
CA GLN A 137 -7.40 22.67 -3.33
C GLN A 137 -7.48 21.67 -2.19
N LYS A 138 -7.58 20.36 -2.50
CA LYS A 138 -7.58 19.28 -1.49
C LYS A 138 -6.27 19.24 -0.70
N PHE A 139 -5.12 19.36 -1.37
CA PHE A 139 -3.84 19.47 -0.68
C PHE A 139 -3.73 20.77 0.15
N SER A 140 -4.26 21.90 -0.34
CA SER A 140 -4.30 23.14 0.42
C SER A 140 -5.14 23.00 1.69
N GLN A 141 -6.28 22.32 1.64
CA GLN A 141 -7.09 22.02 2.82
C GLN A 141 -6.34 21.08 3.78
N LEU A 142 -5.70 20.03 3.27
CA LEU A 142 -4.88 19.13 4.07
C LEU A 142 -3.77 19.91 4.80
N TRP A 143 -3.01 20.75 4.10
CA TRP A 143 -1.95 21.56 4.69
C TRP A 143 -2.47 22.54 5.73
N SER A 144 -3.61 23.19 5.47
CA SER A 144 -4.27 24.09 6.44
C SER A 144 -4.68 23.35 7.70
N ALA A 145 -5.30 22.17 7.56
CA ALA A 145 -5.72 21.35 8.68
C ALA A 145 -4.52 20.83 9.49
N LEU A 146 -3.48 20.33 8.84
CA LEU A 146 -2.26 19.86 9.53
C LEU A 146 -1.48 21.00 10.16
N GLY A 147 -1.46 22.19 9.53
CA GLY A 147 -0.85 23.38 10.08
C GLY A 147 -1.46 23.86 11.39
N ALA A 148 -2.75 23.56 11.63
CA ALA A 148 -3.45 23.85 12.87
C ALA A 148 -3.17 22.81 13.99
N SER A 149 -2.46 21.72 13.69
CA SER A 149 -2.09 20.71 14.70
C SER A 149 -1.07 21.26 15.69
N ARG A 150 -1.26 20.97 16.97
CA ARG A 150 -0.27 21.28 18.02
C ARG A 150 0.91 20.31 18.01
N TYR A 151 0.75 19.15 17.39
CA TYR A 151 1.79 18.14 17.30
C TYR A 151 2.57 18.29 15.99
N PRO A 152 3.89 18.23 16.02
CA PRO A 152 4.67 18.11 14.80
C PRO A 152 4.36 16.78 14.08
N ILE A 153 4.24 16.83 12.77
CA ILE A 153 3.88 15.68 11.96
C ILE A 153 4.97 15.46 10.90
N ILE A 154 5.31 14.20 10.64
CA ILE A 154 6.12 13.82 9.50
C ILE A 154 5.35 12.85 8.60
N LEU A 155 5.20 13.23 7.34
CA LEU A 155 4.63 12.38 6.30
C LEU A 155 5.76 11.69 5.54
N LEU A 156 5.79 10.38 5.53
CA LEU A 156 6.73 9.57 4.75
C LEU A 156 5.93 8.91 3.61
N ILE A 157 6.03 9.47 2.42
CA ILE A 157 5.30 9.01 1.24
C ILE A 157 6.26 8.24 0.35
N ASP A 158 6.04 6.93 0.28
CA ASP A 158 6.90 6.02 -0.45
C ASP A 158 6.39 5.81 -1.88
N ASP A 159 7.31 5.84 -2.82
CA ASP A 159 7.12 5.60 -4.24
C ASP A 159 6.14 6.56 -4.93
N ILE A 160 6.27 7.86 -4.62
CA ILE A 160 5.42 8.94 -5.18
C ILE A 160 5.43 8.97 -6.72
N SER A 161 6.36 8.24 -7.37
CA SER A 161 6.43 8.10 -8.83
C SER A 161 5.17 7.45 -9.43
N TYR A 162 4.40 6.71 -8.63
CA TYR A 162 3.12 6.12 -9.04
C TYR A 162 1.96 7.12 -9.05
N LEU A 163 2.16 8.30 -8.47
CA LEU A 163 1.14 9.34 -8.52
C LEU A 163 1.03 9.90 -9.93
N ASN A 164 -0.16 9.86 -10.49
CA ASN A 164 -0.48 10.41 -11.81
C ASN A 164 -1.18 11.78 -11.66
N PRO A 165 -0.45 12.90 -11.74
CA PRO A 165 -1.05 14.22 -11.63
C PRO A 165 -1.75 14.57 -12.94
N THR A 166 -3.08 14.66 -12.91
CA THR A 166 -3.88 14.98 -14.10
C THR A 166 -3.87 16.45 -14.46
N GLU A 167 -3.77 17.38 -13.49
CA GLU A 167 -3.93 18.81 -13.74
C GLU A 167 -2.83 19.70 -13.13
N ALA A 168 -2.05 19.20 -12.19
CA ALA A 168 -1.05 19.97 -11.47
C ALA A 168 0.30 19.26 -11.46
N SER A 169 1.40 20.01 -11.56
CA SER A 169 2.71 19.42 -11.34
C SER A 169 2.78 18.88 -9.92
N LEU A 170 3.35 17.70 -9.75
CA LEU A 170 3.54 17.06 -8.44
C LEU A 170 4.15 18.03 -7.40
N PHE A 171 5.08 18.88 -7.86
CA PHE A 171 5.71 19.89 -7.01
C PHE A 171 4.69 20.88 -6.43
N SER A 172 3.67 21.30 -7.19
CA SER A 172 2.68 22.28 -6.71
C SER A 172 1.83 21.77 -5.56
N LEU A 173 1.63 20.46 -5.43
CA LEU A 173 0.89 19.84 -4.34
C LEU A 173 1.63 19.99 -2.98
N PHE A 174 2.95 20.07 -3.02
CA PHE A 174 3.83 20.16 -1.86
C PHE A 174 4.47 21.55 -1.66
N ALA A 175 4.03 22.56 -2.42
CA ALA A 175 4.61 23.90 -2.35
C ALA A 175 4.28 24.65 -1.04
N SER A 176 3.19 24.28 -0.35
CA SER A 176 2.65 25.02 0.82
C SER A 176 2.69 24.20 2.12
N ILE A 177 3.70 23.37 2.33
CA ILE A 177 3.86 22.56 3.55
C ILE A 177 3.99 23.49 4.78
N PRO A 178 3.14 23.34 5.83
CA PRO A 178 3.16 24.21 7.00
C PRO A 178 4.39 23.96 7.89
N PRO A 179 4.75 24.93 8.76
CA PRO A 179 5.98 24.87 9.57
C PRO A 179 6.10 23.66 10.50
N ASN A 180 4.98 23.16 11.02
CA ASN A 180 4.93 22.02 11.95
C ASN A 180 4.85 20.66 11.22
N VAL A 181 4.95 20.65 9.87
CA VAL A 181 4.91 19.43 9.05
C VAL A 181 6.22 19.26 8.29
N LYS A 182 6.76 18.07 8.32
CA LYS A 182 7.86 17.62 7.48
C LYS A 182 7.33 16.57 6.49
N VAL A 183 7.91 16.51 5.30
CA VAL A 183 7.52 15.52 4.29
C VAL A 183 8.77 14.84 3.74
N VAL A 184 8.72 13.53 3.60
CA VAL A 184 9.74 12.74 2.91
C VAL A 184 9.06 12.07 1.72
N LEU A 185 9.59 12.28 0.54
CA LEU A 185 9.08 11.72 -0.71
C LEU A 185 10.12 10.78 -1.31
N SER A 186 9.78 9.52 -1.55
CA SER A 186 10.67 8.63 -2.29
C SER A 186 10.29 8.54 -3.77
N PHE A 187 11.31 8.51 -4.63
CA PHE A 187 11.17 8.42 -6.08
C PHE A 187 12.00 7.28 -6.63
N SER A 188 11.53 6.65 -7.71
CA SER A 188 12.37 5.80 -8.53
C SER A 188 13.49 6.62 -9.19
N ALA A 189 14.68 6.05 -9.33
CA ALA A 189 15.79 6.70 -10.03
C ALA A 189 15.50 6.98 -11.52
N SER A 190 14.55 6.25 -12.12
CA SER A 190 14.10 6.46 -13.50
C SER A 190 13.12 7.63 -13.66
N SER A 191 12.50 8.07 -12.57
CA SER A 191 11.55 9.20 -12.58
C SER A 191 12.31 10.53 -12.67
N THR A 192 11.79 11.46 -13.45
CA THR A 192 12.26 12.86 -13.49
C THR A 192 11.41 13.79 -12.63
N ALA A 193 10.31 13.29 -12.06
CA ALA A 193 9.34 14.07 -11.30
C ALA A 193 9.90 14.70 -10.02
N TYR A 194 11.05 14.26 -9.53
CA TYR A 194 11.73 14.85 -8.38
C TYR A 194 12.53 16.12 -8.71
N LEU A 195 12.89 16.33 -10.00
CA LEU A 195 13.76 17.45 -10.41
C LEU A 195 13.24 18.83 -10.00
N PRO A 196 11.94 19.16 -10.13
CA PRO A 196 11.41 20.44 -9.66
C PRO A 196 11.64 20.69 -8.17
N PHE A 197 11.60 19.67 -7.33
CA PHE A 197 11.87 19.80 -5.90
C PHE A 197 13.32 20.22 -5.65
N VAL A 198 14.26 19.51 -6.29
CA VAL A 198 15.71 19.77 -6.14
C VAL A 198 16.06 21.16 -6.69
N GLN A 199 15.49 21.55 -7.84
CA GLN A 199 15.70 22.87 -8.46
C GLN A 199 15.18 24.02 -7.57
N ASN A 200 14.15 23.79 -6.78
CA ASN A 200 13.62 24.74 -5.81
C ASN A 200 14.27 24.65 -4.42
N GLY A 201 15.40 23.96 -4.29
CA GLY A 201 16.23 23.97 -3.09
C GLY A 201 15.77 23.03 -1.96
N TYR A 202 14.87 22.08 -2.25
CA TYR A 202 14.53 21.03 -1.27
C TYR A 202 15.71 20.06 -1.06
N ALA A 203 15.83 19.53 0.16
CA ALA A 203 16.86 18.55 0.49
C ALA A 203 16.72 17.29 -0.38
N HIS A 204 17.84 16.78 -0.87
CA HIS A 204 17.90 15.60 -1.71
C HIS A 204 18.87 14.57 -1.14
N PHE A 205 18.41 13.34 -1.00
CA PHE A 205 19.22 12.19 -0.60
C PHE A 205 19.13 11.10 -1.67
N GLN A 206 20.26 10.81 -2.29
CA GLN A 206 20.37 9.72 -3.25
C GLN A 206 20.80 8.45 -2.53
N LEU A 207 19.93 7.45 -2.53
CA LEU A 207 20.24 6.12 -1.98
C LEU A 207 21.07 5.34 -2.99
N ASN A 208 22.29 5.02 -2.60
CA ASN A 208 23.20 4.23 -3.39
C ASN A 208 23.16 2.76 -2.97
N GLY A 209 23.63 1.88 -3.85
CA GLY A 209 23.80 0.47 -3.51
C GLY A 209 24.87 0.26 -2.42
N PHE A 210 24.82 -0.90 -1.78
CA PHE A 210 25.78 -1.29 -0.76
C PHE A 210 27.24 -1.21 -1.27
N SER A 211 28.12 -0.73 -0.43
CA SER A 211 29.56 -0.98 -0.58
C SER A 211 29.87 -2.45 -0.20
N GLN A 212 31.06 -2.92 -0.51
CA GLN A 212 31.49 -4.26 -0.07
C GLN A 212 31.46 -4.41 1.47
N ALA A 213 31.77 -3.34 2.20
CA ALA A 213 31.73 -3.32 3.66
C ALA A 213 30.30 -3.43 4.17
N ASP A 214 29.36 -2.70 3.54
CA ASP A 214 27.94 -2.75 3.88
C ASP A 214 27.36 -4.15 3.59
N ALA A 215 27.70 -4.74 2.42
CA ALA A 215 27.25 -6.07 2.05
C ALA A 215 27.74 -7.13 3.06
N LYS A 216 29.00 -7.06 3.54
CA LYS A 216 29.52 -7.94 4.58
C LYS A 216 28.79 -7.75 5.91
N SER A 217 28.62 -6.49 6.33
CA SER A 217 27.92 -6.16 7.58
C SER A 217 26.47 -6.65 7.56
N PHE A 218 25.75 -6.39 6.48
CA PHE A 218 24.41 -6.86 6.29
C PHE A 218 24.31 -8.39 6.30
N SER A 219 25.21 -9.08 5.59
CA SER A 219 25.23 -10.54 5.54
C SER A 219 25.47 -11.17 6.91
N LYS A 220 26.40 -10.61 7.70
CA LYS A 220 26.64 -11.05 9.07
C LYS A 220 25.41 -10.89 9.95
N GLN A 221 24.79 -9.72 9.89
CA GLN A 221 23.59 -9.44 10.69
C GLN A 221 22.45 -10.36 10.27
N TYR A 222 22.18 -10.51 8.97
CA TYR A 222 21.14 -11.37 8.44
C TYR A 222 21.32 -12.83 8.88
N LEU A 223 22.49 -13.40 8.64
CA LEU A 223 22.79 -14.81 8.96
C LEU A 223 22.81 -15.06 10.47
N SER A 224 23.19 -14.07 11.28
CA SER A 224 23.19 -14.21 12.74
C SER A 224 21.80 -14.46 13.31
N THR A 225 20.73 -13.97 12.67
CA THR A 225 19.33 -14.22 13.07
C THR A 225 18.97 -15.71 12.95
N TYR A 226 19.67 -16.43 12.08
CA TYR A 226 19.53 -17.88 11.86
C TYR A 226 20.63 -18.70 12.52
N SER A 227 21.43 -18.08 13.40
CA SER A 227 22.60 -18.71 14.04
C SER A 227 23.59 -19.31 13.03
N LYS A 228 23.71 -18.68 11.85
CA LYS A 228 24.63 -19.05 10.77
C LYS A 228 25.71 -17.97 10.58
N ALA A 229 26.87 -18.38 10.05
CA ALA A 229 27.97 -17.48 9.72
C ALA A 229 28.71 -17.99 8.48
N LEU A 230 29.25 -17.07 7.69
CA LEU A 230 30.17 -17.35 6.59
C LEU A 230 31.62 -17.25 7.08
N SER A 231 32.50 -17.99 6.45
CA SER A 231 33.94 -17.79 6.59
C SER A 231 34.37 -16.47 5.92
N THR A 232 35.53 -15.92 6.30
CA THR A 232 36.05 -14.69 5.68
C THR A 232 36.14 -14.78 4.16
N GLN A 233 36.57 -15.97 3.65
CA GLN A 233 36.65 -16.18 2.21
C GLN A 233 35.29 -16.15 1.53
N GLN A 234 34.26 -16.74 2.15
CA GLN A 234 32.90 -16.72 1.65
C GLN A 234 32.31 -15.30 1.68
N GLU A 235 32.58 -14.54 2.75
CA GLU A 235 32.19 -13.13 2.84
C GLU A 235 32.82 -12.28 1.72
N ASP A 236 34.09 -12.55 1.37
CA ASP A 236 34.78 -11.84 0.30
C ASP A 236 34.16 -12.17 -1.08
N ILE A 237 33.86 -13.44 -1.34
CA ILE A 237 33.19 -13.86 -2.58
C ILE A 237 31.85 -13.15 -2.69
N LEU A 238 31.02 -13.21 -1.65
CA LEU A 238 29.69 -12.61 -1.64
C LEU A 238 29.73 -11.10 -1.80
N ALA A 239 30.62 -10.40 -1.08
CA ALA A 239 30.77 -8.95 -1.16
C ALA A 239 31.35 -8.46 -2.50
N SER A 240 32.05 -9.32 -3.24
CA SER A 240 32.55 -9.02 -4.59
C SER A 240 31.51 -9.24 -5.69
N TRP A 241 30.40 -9.91 -5.37
CA TRP A 241 29.32 -10.15 -6.32
C TRP A 241 28.66 -8.83 -6.76
N VAL A 242 28.44 -8.69 -8.08
CA VAL A 242 27.92 -7.44 -8.65
C VAL A 242 26.55 -7.07 -8.09
N LEU A 243 25.67 -8.07 -7.89
CA LEU A 243 24.32 -7.85 -7.36
C LEU A 243 24.27 -7.71 -5.83
N ALA A 244 25.37 -7.96 -5.11
CA ALA A 244 25.46 -7.67 -3.66
C ALA A 244 25.29 -6.17 -3.33
N LYS A 245 25.43 -5.29 -4.33
CA LYS A 245 25.13 -3.86 -4.20
C LYS A 245 23.63 -3.60 -4.01
N GLN A 246 22.78 -4.53 -4.42
CA GLN A 246 21.35 -4.44 -4.25
C GLN A 246 20.92 -5.23 -3.00
N PRO A 247 20.51 -4.57 -1.93
CA PRO A 247 20.08 -5.23 -0.68
C PRO A 247 19.05 -6.33 -0.89
N ARG A 248 18.15 -6.16 -1.87
CA ARG A 248 17.14 -7.15 -2.21
C ARG A 248 17.75 -8.44 -2.78
N CYS A 249 18.59 -8.35 -3.81
CA CYS A 249 19.25 -9.52 -4.34
C CYS A 249 20.13 -10.21 -3.29
N LEU A 250 20.80 -9.43 -2.46
CA LEU A 250 21.62 -9.96 -1.37
C LEU A 250 20.77 -10.71 -0.35
N SER A 251 19.60 -10.18 0.08
CA SER A 251 18.71 -10.87 1.00
C SER A 251 18.12 -12.15 0.41
N VAL A 252 17.79 -12.16 -0.89
CA VAL A 252 17.35 -13.39 -1.56
C VAL A 252 18.45 -14.44 -1.55
N LEU A 253 19.68 -14.08 -1.93
CA LEU A 253 20.81 -15.02 -1.89
C LEU A 253 21.09 -15.52 -0.47
N LEU A 254 21.03 -14.64 0.53
CA LEU A 254 21.25 -15.05 1.92
C LEU A 254 20.16 -16.03 2.40
N ASN A 255 18.92 -15.85 1.96
CA ASN A 255 17.84 -16.79 2.24
C ASN A 255 18.10 -18.16 1.59
N GLU A 256 18.56 -18.19 0.34
CA GLU A 256 19.01 -19.41 -0.33
C GLU A 256 20.12 -20.14 0.48
N LEU A 257 21.08 -19.37 1.00
CA LEU A 257 22.16 -19.93 1.84
C LEU A 257 21.66 -20.40 3.22
N VAL A 258 20.60 -19.79 3.74
CA VAL A 258 19.94 -20.25 4.97
C VAL A 258 19.24 -21.57 4.76
N SER A 259 18.56 -21.77 3.65
CA SER A 259 17.85 -23.01 3.31
C SER A 259 18.79 -24.13 2.89
N PHE A 260 19.99 -23.81 2.37
CA PHE A 260 20.94 -24.80 1.90
C PHE A 260 21.56 -25.62 3.05
N GLY A 261 21.32 -26.93 3.01
CA GLY A 261 21.67 -27.86 4.11
C GLY A 261 23.04 -28.55 3.99
N GLN A 262 23.78 -28.39 2.87
CA GLN A 262 25.01 -29.16 2.61
C GLN A 262 26.26 -28.28 2.82
N TYR A 263 26.89 -28.40 3.96
CA TYR A 263 28.05 -27.56 4.33
C TYR A 263 29.23 -27.70 3.33
N ASP A 264 29.56 -28.92 2.91
CA ASP A 264 30.71 -29.18 2.03
C ASP A 264 30.51 -28.63 0.62
N ALA A 265 29.28 -28.51 0.16
CA ALA A 265 28.93 -27.98 -1.17
C ALA A 265 28.60 -26.46 -1.13
N LEU A 266 28.64 -25.80 0.02
CA LEU A 266 28.24 -24.40 0.18
C LEU A 266 29.04 -23.44 -0.70
N ASN A 267 30.35 -23.66 -0.81
CA ASN A 267 31.22 -22.79 -1.64
C ASN A 267 30.85 -22.87 -3.13
N GLU A 268 30.56 -24.06 -3.63
CA GLU A 268 30.18 -24.28 -5.02
C GLU A 268 28.77 -23.68 -5.27
N TYR A 269 27.84 -23.95 -4.37
CA TYR A 269 26.47 -23.42 -4.43
C TYR A 269 26.46 -21.91 -4.48
N MET A 270 27.10 -21.24 -3.51
CA MET A 270 27.22 -19.78 -3.44
C MET A 270 27.93 -19.20 -4.69
N SER A 271 29.04 -19.83 -5.11
CA SER A 271 29.79 -19.38 -6.29
C SER A 271 28.97 -19.51 -7.57
N GLY A 272 28.05 -20.46 -7.66
CA GLY A 272 27.11 -20.60 -8.75
C GLY A 272 26.26 -19.34 -8.92
N TYR A 273 25.65 -18.86 -7.85
CA TYR A 273 24.87 -17.62 -7.85
C TYR A 273 25.74 -16.37 -8.06
N CYS A 274 26.91 -16.29 -7.43
CA CYS A 274 27.77 -15.12 -7.51
C CYS A 274 28.42 -14.90 -8.91
N ARG A 275 28.28 -15.84 -9.83
CA ARG A 275 28.68 -15.67 -11.24
C ARG A 275 27.61 -14.96 -12.07
N LEU A 276 26.37 -14.89 -11.59
CA LEU A 276 25.26 -14.25 -12.28
C LEU A 276 25.31 -12.74 -12.03
N ASN A 277 25.32 -11.95 -13.09
CA ASN A 277 25.51 -10.50 -13.03
C ASN A 277 24.23 -9.71 -13.35
N GLU A 278 23.18 -10.39 -13.78
CA GLU A 278 21.88 -9.83 -14.13
C GLU A 278 20.80 -10.34 -13.18
N VAL A 279 19.94 -9.45 -12.72
CA VAL A 279 18.86 -9.76 -11.75
C VAL A 279 17.92 -10.83 -12.29
N GLY A 280 17.55 -10.75 -13.59
CA GLY A 280 16.68 -11.74 -14.22
C GLY A 280 17.29 -13.16 -14.20
N GLN A 281 18.57 -13.31 -14.57
CA GLN A 281 19.25 -14.61 -14.53
C GLN A 281 19.38 -15.15 -13.11
N PHE A 282 19.58 -14.26 -12.15
CA PHE A 282 19.64 -14.63 -10.74
C PHE A 282 18.28 -15.17 -10.26
N TYR A 283 17.19 -14.46 -10.53
CA TYR A 283 15.84 -14.91 -10.16
C TYR A 283 15.44 -16.19 -10.90
N ASP A 284 15.75 -16.33 -12.19
CA ASP A 284 15.53 -17.59 -12.92
C ASP A 284 16.24 -18.78 -12.27
N SER A 285 17.43 -18.54 -11.68
CA SER A 285 18.18 -19.59 -10.98
C SER A 285 17.50 -19.96 -9.64
N VAL A 286 16.94 -19.00 -8.92
CA VAL A 286 16.16 -19.22 -7.71
C VAL A 286 14.88 -20.01 -8.03
N LEU A 287 14.14 -19.59 -9.07
CA LEU A 287 12.91 -20.27 -9.51
C LEU A 287 13.18 -21.71 -9.98
N ARG A 288 14.29 -21.93 -10.67
CA ARG A 288 14.73 -23.27 -11.08
C ARG A 288 15.01 -24.18 -9.88
N ARG A 289 15.67 -23.65 -8.85
CA ARG A 289 15.90 -24.41 -7.61
C ARG A 289 14.58 -24.75 -6.93
N LEU A 290 13.68 -23.76 -6.75
CA LEU A 290 12.36 -23.99 -6.14
C LEU A 290 11.57 -25.06 -6.93
N SER A 291 11.58 -24.97 -8.26
CA SER A 291 10.89 -25.98 -9.10
C SER A 291 11.49 -27.39 -8.98
N ALA A 292 12.81 -27.49 -8.79
CA ALA A 292 13.47 -28.78 -8.60
C ALA A 292 13.16 -29.39 -7.22
N ASP A 293 13.00 -28.58 -6.18
CA ASP A 293 12.76 -29.02 -4.82
C ASP A 293 11.30 -29.36 -4.55
N TYR A 294 10.35 -28.62 -5.17
CA TYR A 294 8.93 -28.67 -4.82
C TYR A 294 7.99 -29.06 -5.97
N GLY A 295 8.52 -29.22 -7.18
CA GLY A 295 7.73 -29.49 -8.39
C GLY A 295 7.47 -28.23 -9.25
N PHE A 296 7.57 -28.40 -10.57
CA PHE A 296 7.42 -27.28 -11.51
C PHE A 296 5.98 -26.76 -11.59
N GLU A 297 5.01 -27.68 -11.60
CA GLU A 297 3.58 -27.34 -11.77
C GLU A 297 3.02 -26.68 -10.49
N GLU A 298 3.28 -27.27 -9.31
CA GLU A 298 2.79 -26.77 -8.04
C GLU A 298 3.38 -25.39 -7.71
N ILE A 299 4.69 -25.22 -7.94
CA ILE A 299 5.36 -23.94 -7.74
C ILE A 299 4.91 -22.91 -8.77
N GLY A 300 4.84 -23.31 -10.05
CA GLY A 300 4.43 -22.43 -11.14
C GLY A 300 3.04 -21.85 -10.89
N ARG A 301 2.07 -22.70 -10.60
CA ARG A 301 0.69 -22.28 -10.29
C ARG A 301 0.64 -21.35 -9.07
N THR A 302 1.32 -21.71 -7.99
CA THR A 302 1.35 -20.88 -6.77
C THR A 302 1.96 -19.51 -7.05
N LEU A 303 3.09 -19.45 -7.74
CA LEU A 303 3.80 -18.18 -7.96
C LEU A 303 3.11 -17.31 -9.00
N LEU A 304 2.55 -17.88 -10.07
CA LEU A 304 1.76 -17.13 -11.04
C LEU A 304 0.56 -16.47 -10.37
N MET A 305 -0.23 -17.19 -9.58
CA MET A 305 -1.36 -16.62 -8.86
C MET A 305 -0.95 -15.48 -7.93
N LEU A 306 0.14 -15.67 -7.17
CA LEU A 306 0.66 -14.64 -6.26
C LEU A 306 1.27 -13.43 -6.97
N SER A 307 1.71 -13.58 -8.23
CA SER A 307 2.25 -12.48 -9.04
C SER A 307 1.16 -11.69 -9.77
N LEU A 308 0.05 -12.35 -10.11
CA LEU A 308 -1.04 -11.76 -10.90
C LEU A 308 -2.08 -11.02 -10.06
N THR A 309 -2.10 -11.20 -8.74
CA THR A 309 -3.10 -10.58 -7.85
C THR A 309 -2.81 -9.10 -7.59
N LEU A 310 -3.86 -8.31 -7.50
CA LEU A 310 -3.83 -6.90 -7.10
C LEU A 310 -3.70 -6.74 -5.58
N GLU A 311 -4.60 -7.37 -4.84
CA GLU A 311 -4.76 -7.19 -3.39
C GLU A 311 -4.08 -8.26 -2.55
N GLY A 312 -3.66 -9.34 -3.16
CA GLY A 312 -3.12 -10.52 -2.50
C GLY A 312 -4.21 -11.51 -2.07
N PHE A 313 -3.79 -12.74 -1.83
CA PHE A 313 -4.64 -13.85 -1.40
C PHE A 313 -4.36 -14.25 0.04
N THR A 314 -5.40 -14.64 0.77
CA THR A 314 -5.27 -15.27 2.09
C THR A 314 -4.60 -16.64 1.96
N GLU A 315 -4.13 -17.17 3.09
CA GLU A 315 -3.50 -18.49 3.12
C GLU A 315 -4.43 -19.60 2.61
N ASP A 316 -5.73 -19.51 2.94
CA ASP A 316 -6.71 -20.51 2.51
C ASP A 316 -7.03 -20.39 1.02
N GLU A 317 -7.13 -19.18 0.49
CA GLU A 317 -7.29 -18.94 -0.95
C GLU A 317 -6.09 -19.47 -1.74
N VAL A 318 -4.85 -19.16 -1.32
CA VAL A 318 -3.66 -19.69 -1.98
C VAL A 318 -3.66 -21.21 -2.03
N LYS A 319 -3.98 -21.86 -0.91
CA LYS A 319 -4.02 -23.33 -0.85
C LYS A 319 -5.10 -23.92 -1.76
N SER A 320 -6.28 -23.31 -1.77
CA SER A 320 -7.40 -23.75 -2.60
C SER A 320 -7.11 -23.57 -4.09
N MET A 321 -6.70 -22.36 -4.50
CA MET A 321 -6.46 -22.04 -5.92
C MET A 321 -5.26 -22.79 -6.50
N ALA A 322 -4.17 -22.89 -5.74
CA ALA A 322 -2.96 -23.58 -6.20
C ALA A 322 -2.99 -25.11 -5.99
N ASP A 323 -4.03 -25.63 -5.35
CA ASP A 323 -4.18 -27.06 -4.97
C ASP A 323 -2.98 -27.58 -4.17
N ILE A 324 -2.54 -26.80 -3.19
CA ILE A 324 -1.41 -27.14 -2.33
C ILE A 324 -1.84 -27.36 -0.87
N ASN A 325 -1.14 -28.24 -0.16
CA ASN A 325 -1.44 -28.51 1.23
C ASN A 325 -0.74 -27.53 2.18
N GLN A 326 -1.17 -27.51 3.44
CA GLN A 326 -0.64 -26.65 4.50
C GLN A 326 0.88 -26.81 4.72
N ILE A 327 1.42 -28.01 4.53
CA ILE A 327 2.85 -28.28 4.75
C ILE A 327 3.67 -27.58 3.67
N LEU A 328 3.29 -27.78 2.41
CA LEU A 328 3.96 -27.15 1.27
C LEU A 328 3.87 -25.62 1.36
N TRP A 329 2.69 -25.08 1.65
CA TRP A 329 2.52 -23.62 1.83
C TRP A 329 3.43 -23.06 2.93
N SER A 330 3.52 -23.75 4.07
CA SER A 330 4.38 -23.32 5.18
C SER A 330 5.86 -23.33 4.81
N GLN A 331 6.31 -24.30 4.00
CA GLN A 331 7.67 -24.36 3.46
C GLN A 331 7.92 -23.22 2.49
N LEU A 332 7.02 -23.02 1.53
CA LEU A 332 7.13 -21.95 0.52
C LEU A 332 7.17 -20.56 1.16
N ARG A 333 6.37 -20.30 2.18
CA ARG A 333 6.41 -19.04 2.93
C ARG A 333 7.78 -18.72 3.52
N VAL A 334 8.49 -19.73 4.01
CA VAL A 334 9.85 -19.57 4.54
C VAL A 334 10.84 -19.31 3.40
N GLU A 335 10.77 -20.11 2.34
CA GLU A 335 11.63 -19.99 1.16
C GLU A 335 11.48 -18.63 0.46
N MET A 336 10.26 -18.13 0.37
CA MET A 336 9.92 -16.87 -0.29
C MET A 336 9.98 -15.65 0.64
N SER A 337 10.36 -15.81 1.90
CA SER A 337 10.24 -14.77 2.94
C SER A 337 10.92 -13.43 2.59
N SER A 338 11.94 -13.45 1.73
CA SER A 338 12.67 -12.26 1.30
C SER A 338 11.96 -11.45 0.21
N TRP A 339 10.98 -12.02 -0.51
CA TRP A 339 10.28 -11.39 -1.62
C TRP A 339 8.75 -11.57 -1.61
N LEU A 340 8.23 -12.44 -0.75
CA LEU A 340 6.80 -12.56 -0.47
C LEU A 340 6.37 -11.42 0.47
N THR A 341 5.33 -10.70 0.06
CA THR A 341 4.76 -9.61 0.85
C THR A 341 3.49 -10.09 1.55
N ASN A 342 3.36 -9.76 2.84
CA ASN A 342 2.13 -9.99 3.59
C ASN A 342 1.47 -8.65 3.91
N LYS A 343 0.26 -8.43 3.40
CA LYS A 343 -0.57 -7.24 3.63
C LYS A 343 -1.77 -7.62 4.50
N GLY A 344 -1.60 -7.63 5.81
CA GLY A 344 -2.71 -7.92 6.72
C GLY A 344 -3.29 -9.34 6.61
N GLY A 345 -2.44 -10.35 6.42
CA GLY A 345 -2.83 -11.75 6.25
C GLY A 345 -3.01 -12.20 4.81
N ARG A 346 -2.83 -11.30 3.84
CA ARG A 346 -2.87 -11.58 2.41
C ARG A 346 -1.47 -11.54 1.81
N TYR A 347 -1.19 -12.45 0.91
CA TYR A 347 0.12 -12.67 0.32
C TYR A 347 0.13 -12.30 -1.17
N CYS A 348 1.17 -11.61 -1.60
CA CYS A 348 1.45 -11.30 -3.00
C CYS A 348 2.97 -11.17 -3.20
N ILE A 349 3.41 -11.18 -4.45
CA ILE A 349 4.81 -10.88 -4.78
C ILE A 349 5.01 -9.37 -4.83
N GLY A 350 5.81 -8.85 -3.91
CA GLY A 350 6.05 -7.40 -3.79
C GLY A 350 7.21 -6.85 -4.63
N ASP A 351 7.87 -7.69 -5.41
CA ASP A 351 9.02 -7.35 -6.24
C ASP A 351 8.69 -7.47 -7.72
N THR A 352 8.59 -6.34 -8.42
CA THR A 352 8.27 -6.31 -9.85
C THR A 352 9.25 -7.10 -10.72
N GLN A 353 10.54 -7.10 -10.38
CA GLN A 353 11.53 -7.87 -11.12
C GLN A 353 11.39 -9.39 -10.89
N MET A 354 10.91 -9.79 -9.69
CA MET A 354 10.56 -11.19 -9.42
C MET A 354 9.27 -11.57 -10.14
N VAL A 355 8.25 -10.70 -10.19
CA VAL A 355 7.03 -10.90 -10.98
C VAL A 355 7.39 -11.16 -12.45
N GLU A 356 8.18 -10.27 -13.06
CA GLU A 356 8.67 -10.45 -14.44
C GLU A 356 9.44 -11.77 -14.65
N ALA A 357 10.20 -12.21 -13.64
CA ALA A 357 10.92 -13.47 -13.70
C ALA A 357 9.98 -14.68 -13.59
N ILE A 358 8.96 -14.61 -12.73
CA ILE A 358 7.94 -15.66 -12.56
C ILE A 358 7.16 -15.84 -13.84
N GLU A 359 6.64 -14.75 -14.42
CA GLU A 359 5.90 -14.77 -15.68
C GLU A 359 6.77 -15.37 -16.79
N ARG A 360 7.99 -14.88 -16.98
CA ARG A 360 8.91 -15.39 -18.00
C ARG A 360 9.29 -16.88 -17.81
N TYR A 361 9.40 -17.34 -16.56
CA TYR A 361 9.89 -18.69 -16.26
C TYR A 361 8.77 -19.75 -16.30
N PHE A 362 7.56 -19.42 -15.86
CA PHE A 362 6.46 -20.36 -15.74
C PHE A 362 5.39 -20.20 -16.81
N ALA A 363 5.13 -18.98 -17.29
CA ALA A 363 4.22 -18.79 -18.41
C ALA A 363 4.96 -19.06 -19.74
N GLN A 364 4.39 -19.93 -20.54
CA GLN A 364 4.96 -20.26 -21.86
C GLN A 364 4.65 -19.18 -22.90
N ASP A 365 3.50 -18.51 -22.70
CA ASP A 365 2.96 -17.43 -23.54
C ASP A 365 1.92 -16.61 -22.76
N ASP A 366 1.36 -15.60 -23.40
CA ASP A 366 0.32 -14.74 -22.81
C ASP A 366 -0.98 -15.52 -22.53
N GLU A 367 -1.29 -16.56 -23.32
CA GLU A 367 -2.47 -17.42 -23.13
C GLU A 367 -2.41 -18.15 -21.78
N CYS A 368 -1.24 -18.64 -21.38
CA CYS A 368 -1.03 -19.25 -20.06
C CYS A 368 -1.25 -18.27 -18.89
N ILE A 369 -0.90 -17.00 -19.08
CA ILE A 369 -1.16 -15.95 -18.10
C ILE A 369 -2.67 -15.66 -18.00
N ASP A 370 -3.35 -15.57 -19.14
CA ASP A 370 -4.79 -15.33 -19.20
C ASP A 370 -5.59 -16.51 -18.63
N ASP A 371 -5.17 -17.75 -18.89
CA ASP A 371 -5.75 -18.94 -18.25
C ASP A 371 -5.65 -18.88 -16.72
N SER A 372 -4.48 -18.47 -16.21
CA SER A 372 -4.29 -18.30 -14.76
C SER A 372 -5.18 -17.19 -14.19
N ARG A 373 -5.42 -16.11 -14.95
CA ARG A 373 -6.36 -15.03 -14.56
C ARG A 373 -7.81 -15.51 -14.57
N HIS A 374 -8.20 -16.33 -15.55
CA HIS A 374 -9.53 -16.94 -15.58
C HIS A 374 -9.75 -17.90 -14.40
N GLU A 375 -8.73 -18.67 -14.01
CA GLU A 375 -8.80 -19.52 -12.80
C GLU A 375 -9.01 -18.66 -11.53
N ILE A 376 -8.33 -17.51 -11.42
CA ILE A 376 -8.53 -16.57 -10.32
C ILE A 376 -9.96 -16.05 -10.30
N ILE A 377 -10.48 -15.58 -11.44
CA ILE A 377 -11.85 -15.07 -11.55
C ILE A 377 -12.86 -16.14 -11.14
N SER A 378 -12.72 -17.36 -11.67
CA SER A 378 -13.63 -18.45 -11.38
C SER A 378 -13.67 -18.79 -9.88
N ALA A 379 -12.49 -18.90 -9.25
CA ALA A 379 -12.39 -19.16 -7.82
C ALA A 379 -13.01 -18.04 -6.95
N LEU A 380 -12.84 -16.77 -7.36
CA LEU A 380 -13.39 -15.64 -6.63
C LEU A 380 -14.90 -15.48 -6.82
N LEU A 381 -15.44 -15.85 -7.98
CA LEU A 381 -16.90 -15.86 -8.21
C LEU A 381 -17.60 -16.95 -7.37
N ASP A 382 -16.99 -18.12 -7.25
CA ASP A 382 -17.52 -19.19 -6.40
C ASP A 382 -17.58 -18.76 -4.91
N GLU A 383 -16.56 -18.06 -4.43
CA GLU A 383 -16.54 -17.52 -3.07
C GLU A 383 -17.51 -16.34 -2.90
N GLU A 384 -17.68 -15.48 -3.92
CA GLU A 384 -18.62 -14.37 -3.87
C GLU A 384 -20.07 -14.84 -3.78
N GLU A 385 -20.46 -15.88 -4.52
CA GLU A 385 -21.83 -16.44 -4.48
C GLU A 385 -22.22 -16.87 -3.05
N ILE A 386 -21.22 -17.34 -2.28
CA ILE A 386 -21.40 -17.71 -0.86
C ILE A 386 -21.54 -16.48 0.04
N LEU A 387 -20.87 -15.38 -0.30
CA LEU A 387 -20.75 -14.18 0.54
C LEU A 387 -21.70 -13.04 0.12
N SER A 388 -22.38 -13.15 -1.04
CA SER A 388 -23.24 -12.10 -1.57
C SER A 388 -24.49 -11.90 -0.72
N HIS A 389 -24.61 -10.70 -0.18
CA HIS A 389 -25.85 -10.22 0.45
C HIS A 389 -26.26 -8.92 -0.24
N PRO A 390 -27.56 -8.69 -0.45
CA PRO A 390 -28.05 -7.43 -1.02
C PRO A 390 -27.50 -6.23 -0.25
N LEU A 391 -27.09 -5.17 -0.96
CA LEU A 391 -26.59 -3.96 -0.35
C LEU A 391 -27.71 -3.25 0.42
N THR A 392 -27.72 -3.34 1.75
CA THR A 392 -28.68 -2.65 2.60
C THR A 392 -28.13 -1.32 3.12
N PHE A 393 -29.00 -0.38 3.48
CA PHE A 393 -28.60 0.90 4.09
C PHE A 393 -27.78 0.72 5.38
N ALA A 394 -28.09 -0.28 6.18
CA ALA A 394 -27.35 -0.61 7.41
C ALA A 394 -25.92 -1.08 7.07
N ASP A 395 -25.78 -1.96 6.07
CA ASP A 395 -24.52 -2.48 5.59
C ASP A 395 -23.67 -1.36 4.97
N TYR A 396 -24.27 -0.52 4.13
CA TYR A 396 -23.61 0.64 3.52
C TYR A 396 -23.03 1.56 4.59
N ASN A 397 -23.81 2.00 5.57
CA ASN A 397 -23.33 2.87 6.64
C ASN A 397 -22.28 2.23 7.54
N TYR A 398 -22.43 0.95 7.85
CA TYR A 398 -21.46 0.22 8.66
C TYR A 398 -20.12 0.06 7.93
N ARG A 399 -20.15 -0.36 6.68
CA ARG A 399 -18.97 -0.66 5.86
C ARG A 399 -18.23 0.61 5.46
N MET A 400 -18.94 1.67 5.05
CA MET A 400 -18.36 2.97 4.69
C MET A 400 -17.74 3.69 5.90
N LYS A 401 -18.29 3.53 7.09
CA LYS A 401 -17.71 4.14 8.31
C LYS A 401 -16.43 3.47 8.80
N GLN A 402 -16.26 2.19 8.54
CA GLN A 402 -15.10 1.45 9.05
C GLN A 402 -13.95 1.33 8.06
N PHE A 403 -14.14 1.66 6.76
CA PHE A 403 -13.21 1.31 5.68
C PHE A 403 -12.79 -0.17 5.74
N CYS A 404 -13.64 -1.01 6.34
CA CYS A 404 -13.41 -2.42 6.43
C CYS A 404 -13.76 -3.05 5.09
N TYR A 405 -12.74 -3.42 4.35
CA TYR A 405 -12.87 -4.36 3.25
C TYR A 405 -13.56 -5.62 3.77
N HIS A 406 -14.81 -5.79 3.44
CA HIS A 406 -15.41 -7.12 3.45
C HIS A 406 -14.78 -7.91 2.30
N ASP A 407 -14.53 -9.19 2.47
CA ASP A 407 -13.84 -9.99 1.44
C ASP A 407 -14.58 -9.96 0.10
N SER A 408 -15.91 -9.87 0.08
CA SER A 408 -16.70 -9.71 -1.16
C SER A 408 -16.35 -8.46 -1.98
N TYR A 409 -16.03 -7.33 -1.33
CA TYR A 409 -15.63 -6.11 -2.05
C TYR A 409 -14.25 -6.26 -2.68
N ARG A 410 -13.36 -6.90 -1.98
CA ARG A 410 -12.03 -7.23 -2.49
C ARG A 410 -12.14 -8.13 -3.74
N TYR A 411 -13.01 -9.12 -3.72
CA TYR A 411 -13.23 -10.00 -4.88
C TYR A 411 -13.73 -9.21 -6.09
N LYS A 412 -14.68 -8.31 -5.91
CA LYS A 412 -15.17 -7.45 -7.00
C LYS A 412 -14.10 -6.56 -7.59
N VAL A 413 -13.24 -5.97 -6.77
CA VAL A 413 -12.09 -5.19 -7.23
C VAL A 413 -11.06 -6.07 -7.94
N GLU A 414 -10.76 -7.25 -7.41
CA GLU A 414 -9.82 -8.20 -8.01
C GLU A 414 -10.32 -8.70 -9.36
N ILE A 415 -11.59 -9.10 -9.48
CA ILE A 415 -12.20 -9.54 -10.74
C ILE A 415 -12.13 -8.42 -11.79
N THR A 416 -12.49 -7.18 -11.41
CA THR A 416 -12.36 -6.02 -12.31
C THR A 416 -10.94 -5.88 -12.84
N TYR A 417 -9.95 -6.01 -11.96
CA TYR A 417 -8.53 -5.92 -12.33
C TYR A 417 -8.11 -7.04 -13.27
N GLN A 418 -8.56 -8.27 -13.04
CA GLN A 418 -8.22 -9.40 -13.90
C GLN A 418 -8.83 -9.23 -15.30
N CYS A 419 -10.12 -8.89 -15.42
CA CYS A 419 -10.75 -8.59 -16.69
C CYS A 419 -10.06 -7.44 -17.45
N TYR A 420 -9.68 -6.37 -16.73
CA TYR A 420 -8.92 -5.25 -17.30
C TYR A 420 -7.56 -5.71 -17.88
N LYS A 421 -6.87 -6.59 -17.18
CA LYS A 421 -5.54 -7.10 -17.60
C LYS A 421 -5.61 -8.04 -18.79
N MET A 422 -6.68 -8.84 -18.90
CA MET A 422 -6.94 -9.71 -20.07
C MET A 422 -7.48 -8.95 -21.28
N GLN A 423 -7.79 -7.66 -21.12
CA GLN A 423 -8.39 -6.83 -22.19
C GLN A 423 -9.76 -7.36 -22.67
N GLU A 424 -10.50 -8.04 -21.81
CA GLU A 424 -11.84 -8.53 -22.10
C GLU A 424 -12.89 -7.42 -21.89
N TRP A 425 -12.89 -6.45 -22.83
CA TRP A 425 -13.61 -5.18 -22.68
C TRP A 425 -15.12 -5.33 -22.59
N ASP A 426 -15.72 -6.30 -23.29
CA ASP A 426 -17.18 -6.54 -23.22
C ASP A 426 -17.57 -7.09 -21.85
N ILE A 427 -16.82 -8.08 -21.33
CA ILE A 427 -17.06 -8.63 -19.99
C ILE A 427 -16.82 -7.57 -18.93
N LEU A 428 -15.72 -6.83 -19.04
CA LEU A 428 -15.38 -5.76 -18.11
C LEU A 428 -16.47 -4.68 -18.10
N LYS A 429 -16.96 -4.28 -19.27
CA LYS A 429 -18.07 -3.29 -19.38
C LYS A 429 -19.32 -3.78 -18.66
N ASP A 430 -19.76 -5.00 -18.98
CA ASP A 430 -20.96 -5.57 -18.37
C ASP A 430 -20.79 -5.71 -16.85
N TRP A 431 -19.60 -6.05 -16.38
CA TRP A 431 -19.23 -6.14 -14.97
C TRP A 431 -19.30 -4.78 -14.25
N ILE A 432 -18.63 -3.75 -14.78
CA ILE A 432 -18.59 -2.41 -14.14
C ILE A 432 -19.87 -1.61 -14.32
N CYS A 433 -20.80 -2.05 -15.19
CA CYS A 433 -22.14 -1.49 -15.31
C CYS A 433 -23.09 -1.96 -14.21
N ASP A 434 -22.73 -2.95 -13.41
CA ASP A 434 -23.46 -3.28 -12.18
C ASP A 434 -23.34 -2.15 -11.17
N VAL A 435 -24.48 -1.76 -10.57
CA VAL A 435 -24.55 -0.59 -9.68
C VAL A 435 -23.77 -0.79 -8.40
N GLU A 436 -23.75 -2.00 -7.84
CA GLU A 436 -22.98 -2.33 -6.64
C GLU A 436 -21.49 -2.31 -6.93
N ILE A 437 -21.07 -2.86 -8.07
CA ILE A 437 -19.68 -2.87 -8.50
C ILE A 437 -19.19 -1.46 -8.79
N PHE A 438 -20.00 -0.63 -9.47
CA PHE A 438 -19.70 0.78 -9.65
C PHE A 438 -19.42 1.46 -8.30
N GLU A 439 -20.35 1.34 -7.35
CA GLU A 439 -20.24 2.02 -6.05
C GLU A 439 -19.00 1.55 -5.27
N ILE A 440 -18.71 0.25 -5.28
CA ILE A 440 -17.52 -0.31 -4.66
C ILE A 440 -16.25 0.27 -5.29
N LEU A 441 -16.13 0.24 -6.61
CA LEU A 441 -14.97 0.76 -7.33
C LEU A 441 -14.84 2.27 -7.15
N TYR A 442 -15.93 3.01 -7.26
CA TYR A 442 -15.94 4.46 -7.07
C TYR A 442 -15.44 4.87 -5.70
N ARG A 443 -15.79 4.12 -4.65
CA ARG A 443 -15.38 4.37 -3.27
C ARG A 443 -14.04 3.81 -2.89
N THR A 444 -13.65 2.68 -3.48
CA THR A 444 -12.45 1.93 -3.06
C THR A 444 -11.32 1.97 -4.08
N ASN A 445 -11.60 1.95 -5.38
CA ASN A 445 -10.59 1.95 -6.46
C ASN A 445 -11.07 2.72 -7.69
N ARG A 446 -11.33 4.01 -7.52
CA ARG A 446 -11.80 4.88 -8.60
C ARG A 446 -10.85 4.92 -9.80
N SER A 447 -9.54 4.78 -9.58
CA SER A 447 -8.56 4.74 -10.67
C SER A 447 -8.77 3.55 -11.59
N LEU A 448 -9.01 2.36 -11.02
CA LEU A 448 -9.30 1.17 -11.82
C LEU A 448 -10.60 1.36 -12.63
N LEU A 449 -11.63 1.96 -12.04
CA LEU A 449 -12.88 2.27 -12.74
C LEU A 449 -12.65 3.25 -13.90
N GLU A 450 -11.91 4.34 -13.68
CA GLU A 450 -11.59 5.33 -14.72
C GLU A 450 -10.73 4.74 -15.84
N ASP A 451 -9.71 3.94 -15.49
CA ASP A 451 -8.82 3.33 -16.47
C ASP A 451 -9.55 2.23 -17.27
N SER A 452 -10.46 1.48 -16.63
CA SER A 452 -11.35 0.53 -17.31
C SER A 452 -12.21 1.23 -18.36
N TRP A 453 -12.87 2.33 -18.00
CA TRP A 453 -13.66 3.08 -18.96
C TRP A 453 -12.83 3.69 -20.09
N LYS A 454 -11.66 4.24 -19.80
CA LYS A 454 -10.75 4.75 -20.84
C LYS A 454 -10.35 3.64 -21.83
N ALA A 455 -10.04 2.45 -21.33
CA ALA A 455 -9.67 1.32 -22.16
C ALA A 455 -10.85 0.84 -23.03
N ILE A 456 -12.06 0.71 -22.46
CA ILE A 456 -13.28 0.34 -23.18
C ILE A 456 -13.59 1.37 -24.29
N MET A 457 -13.52 2.67 -23.98
CA MET A 457 -13.77 3.75 -24.96
C MET A 457 -12.70 3.80 -26.05
N ASN A 458 -11.46 3.42 -25.76
CA ASN A 458 -10.41 3.33 -26.76
C ASN A 458 -10.62 2.18 -27.73
N ASP A 459 -11.14 1.05 -27.25
CA ASP A 459 -11.48 -0.11 -28.06
C ASP A 459 -12.76 0.13 -28.88
N ASN A 460 -13.82 0.63 -28.23
CA ASN A 460 -15.08 0.96 -28.86
C ASN A 460 -15.57 2.38 -28.45
N PRO A 461 -15.30 3.40 -29.28
CA PRO A 461 -15.69 4.79 -28.99
C PRO A 461 -17.21 5.07 -28.90
N GLU A 462 -18.06 4.14 -29.36
CA GLU A 462 -19.51 4.25 -29.25
C GLU A 462 -20.03 3.88 -27.84
N VAL A 463 -19.21 3.15 -27.08
CA VAL A 463 -19.51 2.77 -25.70
C VAL A 463 -18.95 3.81 -24.75
N THR A 464 -19.84 4.50 -24.03
CA THR A 464 -19.45 5.56 -23.08
C THR A 464 -20.02 5.31 -21.70
N PRO A 465 -19.47 5.90 -20.63
CA PRO A 465 -20.01 5.77 -19.27
C PRO A 465 -21.42 6.37 -19.09
N GLU A 466 -21.97 7.04 -20.12
CA GLU A 466 -23.37 7.54 -20.10
C GLU A 466 -24.38 6.41 -19.90
N VAL A 467 -24.00 5.16 -20.17
CA VAL A 467 -24.82 3.96 -19.87
C VAL A 467 -25.28 3.93 -18.40
N TYR A 468 -24.56 4.53 -17.48
CA TYR A 468 -24.98 4.66 -16.07
C TYR A 468 -26.29 5.43 -15.87
N ALA A 469 -26.68 6.29 -16.82
CA ALA A 469 -27.95 6.99 -16.77
C ALA A 469 -29.15 6.07 -17.06
N GLU A 470 -28.92 4.88 -17.62
CA GLU A 470 -29.96 3.92 -18.05
C GLU A 470 -30.04 2.70 -17.13
N LEU A 471 -29.23 2.65 -16.05
CA LEU A 471 -29.20 1.51 -15.14
C LEU A 471 -30.46 1.39 -14.30
N ASP A 472 -30.83 0.15 -14.02
CA ASP A 472 -31.96 -0.19 -13.15
C ASP A 472 -31.49 -0.25 -11.68
N PHE A 473 -32.29 0.32 -10.78
CA PHE A 473 -32.03 0.38 -9.35
C PHE A 473 -33.01 -0.49 -8.54
N ASP A 474 -33.76 -1.41 -9.18
CA ASP A 474 -34.84 -2.16 -8.55
C ASP A 474 -34.41 -3.03 -7.35
N GLU A 475 -33.15 -3.50 -7.34
CA GLU A 475 -32.59 -4.32 -6.26
C GLU A 475 -31.89 -3.51 -5.15
N ILE A 476 -31.88 -2.17 -5.27
CA ILE A 476 -31.17 -1.29 -4.35
C ILE A 476 -32.14 -0.64 -3.37
N ASP A 477 -31.73 -0.56 -2.10
CA ASP A 477 -32.49 0.16 -1.08
C ASP A 477 -32.74 1.62 -1.52
N SER A 478 -34.02 2.00 -1.56
CA SER A 478 -34.48 3.30 -2.04
C SER A 478 -33.78 4.50 -1.37
N PHE A 479 -33.25 4.34 -0.17
CA PHE A 479 -32.43 5.37 0.53
C PHE A 479 -31.05 5.55 -0.05
N LEU A 480 -30.51 4.55 -0.76
CA LEU A 480 -29.17 4.61 -1.39
C LEU A 480 -29.22 5.19 -2.80
N ILE A 481 -30.34 5.06 -3.51
CA ILE A 481 -30.48 5.50 -4.90
C ILE A 481 -30.02 6.95 -5.11
N PRO A 482 -30.44 7.94 -4.29
CA PRO A 482 -29.99 9.32 -4.50
C PRO A 482 -28.48 9.51 -4.29
N VAL A 483 -27.88 8.74 -3.39
CA VAL A 483 -26.43 8.81 -3.10
C VAL A 483 -25.64 8.26 -4.28
N ILE A 484 -26.00 7.06 -4.73
CA ILE A 484 -25.33 6.38 -5.85
C ILE A 484 -25.51 7.17 -7.15
N ALA A 485 -26.73 7.68 -7.43
CA ALA A 485 -26.98 8.52 -8.60
C ALA A 485 -26.15 9.82 -8.58
N ASN A 486 -25.95 10.43 -7.41
CA ASN A 486 -25.07 11.60 -7.27
C ASN A 486 -23.59 11.22 -7.51
N ASP A 487 -23.15 10.07 -7.02
CA ASP A 487 -21.78 9.59 -7.24
C ASP A 487 -21.53 9.27 -8.72
N MET A 488 -22.48 8.65 -9.41
CA MET A 488 -22.43 8.45 -10.86
C MET A 488 -22.37 9.78 -11.62
N ALA A 489 -23.20 10.74 -11.27
CA ALA A 489 -23.21 12.06 -11.90
C ALA A 489 -21.87 12.80 -11.66
N THR A 490 -21.31 12.69 -10.46
CA THR A 490 -20.02 13.26 -10.11
C THR A 490 -18.88 12.58 -10.87
N PHE A 491 -18.93 11.26 -11.00
CA PHE A 491 -17.97 10.49 -11.80
C PHE A 491 -17.98 10.94 -13.27
N LEU A 492 -19.15 11.00 -13.90
CA LEU A 492 -19.30 11.41 -15.29
C LEU A 492 -18.78 12.85 -15.53
N SER A 493 -19.12 13.78 -14.63
CA SER A 493 -18.72 15.18 -14.78
C SER A 493 -17.23 15.43 -14.53
N SER A 494 -16.63 14.71 -13.58
CA SER A 494 -15.25 14.95 -13.17
C SER A 494 -14.23 14.15 -13.97
N SER A 495 -14.58 12.93 -14.39
CA SER A 495 -13.61 12.03 -15.04
C SER A 495 -13.65 12.13 -16.56
N PHE A 496 -14.81 12.45 -17.16
CA PHE A 496 -14.98 12.44 -18.61
C PHE A 496 -15.44 13.77 -19.21
N HIS A 497 -15.58 14.83 -18.39
CA HIS A 497 -16.07 16.15 -18.80
C HIS A 497 -17.40 16.11 -19.57
N LEU A 498 -18.20 15.06 -19.35
CA LEU A 498 -19.51 14.92 -19.93
C LEU A 498 -20.43 15.98 -19.30
N THR A 499 -20.68 17.05 -20.03
CA THR A 499 -21.57 18.13 -19.59
C THR A 499 -22.97 17.57 -19.35
N LYS A 500 -23.58 17.95 -18.23
CA LYS A 500 -25.02 17.74 -18.00
C LYS A 500 -25.76 18.22 -19.24
N GLY A 501 -26.17 17.27 -20.10
CA GLY A 501 -27.07 17.56 -21.20
C GLY A 501 -28.31 18.16 -20.61
N GLY A 502 -28.62 19.40 -20.94
CA GLY A 502 -29.81 20.09 -20.48
C GLY A 502 -31.05 19.35 -20.96
N GLY A 503 -31.85 18.90 -20.01
CA GLY A 503 -33.18 18.35 -20.21
C GLY A 503 -33.94 18.55 -18.92
#